data_25a1c53c43a2a6c48b2469fed2b6b632
#
_entry.id   25a1c53c43a2a6c48b2469fed2b6b632
#
_cell.length_a   1.000
_cell.length_b   1.000
_cell.length_c   1.000
_cell.angle_alpha   90.00
_cell.angle_beta   90.00
_cell.angle_gamma   90.00
#
_symmetry.space_group_name_H-M   'P 1'
#
loop_
_entity.id
_entity.type
_entity.pdbx_description
1 polymer ?
#
loop_
_entity_poly.entity_id
_entity_poly.type
_entity_poly.pdbx_seq_one_letter_code
_entity_poly.pdbx_strand_id
1 'polypeptide(L)'
;MTMTDVGTLFEQNDWACAVVEPGIWRTTFAVTSEEEFDLYVVLAEDWLHFAVSPLLVTRDLAAPARLPLALLKLNQELRMARFALDADGDVNLLADLPLSSADAVHFGQVLDLLVFYADRLVAELRRMATDPNFHSALVAD
;
A
#
# COMPACT_ATOMS: atom_id res chain seq x y z
N MET A 1 -2.91 24.44 12.90
CA MET A 1 -3.20 23.12 13.45
C MET A 1 -1.99 22.61 14.19
N THR A 2 -2.17 22.24 15.43
CA THR A 2 -1.11 21.52 16.12
C THR A 2 -0.81 20.26 15.33
N MET A 3 0.44 19.81 15.42
CA MET A 3 0.87 18.62 14.71
C MET A 3 -0.17 17.52 14.87
N THR A 4 -0.66 17.02 13.73
CA THR A 4 -1.62 15.94 13.73
C THR A 4 -1.02 14.73 14.42
N ASP A 5 -1.71 14.25 15.44
CA ASP A 5 -1.29 13.04 16.12
C ASP A 5 -1.78 11.84 15.32
N VAL A 6 -0.88 11.32 14.49
CA VAL A 6 -1.18 10.15 13.64
C VAL A 6 -1.48 8.93 14.51
N GLY A 7 -0.81 8.81 15.66
CA GLY A 7 -1.12 7.73 16.61
C GLY A 7 -2.58 7.76 17.05
N THR A 8 -3.12 8.94 17.33
CA THR A 8 -4.54 9.09 17.67
C THR A 8 -5.45 8.69 16.51
N LEU A 9 -5.09 9.04 15.27
CA LEU A 9 -5.87 8.64 14.11
C LEU A 9 -5.91 7.11 13.93
N PHE A 10 -4.80 6.45 14.20
CA PHE A 10 -4.76 4.98 14.22
C PHE A 10 -5.68 4.42 15.31
N GLU A 11 -5.58 4.94 16.53
CA GLU A 11 -6.43 4.48 17.65
C GLU A 11 -7.91 4.66 17.35
N GLN A 12 -8.29 5.80 16.77
CA GLN A 12 -9.68 6.08 16.42
C GLN A 12 -10.23 5.11 15.38
N ASN A 13 -9.36 4.44 14.64
CA ASN A 13 -9.71 3.42 13.66
C ASN A 13 -9.41 2.00 14.16
N ASP A 14 -9.15 1.84 15.46
CA ASP A 14 -8.87 0.54 16.09
C ASP A 14 -7.61 -0.15 15.56
N TRP A 15 -6.62 0.62 15.16
CA TRP A 15 -5.33 0.10 14.70
C TRP A 15 -4.25 0.37 15.74
N ALA A 16 -3.41 -0.65 16.00
CA ALA A 16 -2.18 -0.45 16.76
C ALA A 16 -1.09 0.09 15.84
N CYS A 17 -0.23 0.95 16.35
CA CYS A 17 0.91 1.45 15.60
C CYS A 17 2.09 1.70 16.52
N ALA A 18 3.28 1.84 15.93
CA ALA A 18 4.51 2.21 16.63
C ALA A 18 5.14 3.41 15.93
N VAL A 19 5.74 4.30 16.71
CA VAL A 19 6.55 5.38 16.17
C VAL A 19 7.91 4.81 15.81
N VAL A 20 8.30 4.91 14.53
CA VAL A 20 9.60 4.46 14.05
C VAL A 20 10.65 5.52 14.34
N GLU A 21 10.33 6.77 14.00
CA GLU A 21 11.09 7.97 14.30
C GLU A 21 10.14 9.15 14.19
N PRO A 22 10.52 10.38 14.63
CA PRO A 22 9.62 11.52 14.53
C PRO A 22 9.08 11.69 13.11
N GLY A 23 7.75 11.69 12.97
CA GLY A 23 7.08 11.83 11.69
C GLY A 23 6.88 10.54 10.91
N ILE A 24 7.29 9.39 11.45
CA ILE A 24 7.11 8.09 10.77
C ILE A 24 6.49 7.09 11.74
N TRP A 25 5.34 6.54 11.33
CA TRP A 25 4.62 5.51 12.08
C TRP A 25 4.55 4.22 11.26
N ARG A 26 4.53 3.10 11.93
CA ARG A 26 4.39 1.79 11.31
C ARG A 26 3.27 1.01 11.97
N THR A 27 2.49 0.34 11.16
CA THR A 27 1.53 -0.66 11.60
C THR A 27 1.68 -1.91 10.73
N THR A 28 1.06 -2.99 11.13
CA THR A 28 1.07 -4.26 10.40
C THR A 28 -0.36 -4.73 10.24
N PHE A 29 -0.68 -5.28 9.08
CA PHE A 29 -1.99 -5.87 8.86
C PHE A 29 -1.84 -7.21 8.12
N ALA A 30 -2.83 -8.08 8.30
CA ALA A 30 -2.89 -9.36 7.61
C ALA A 30 -4.03 -9.35 6.58
N VAL A 31 -3.80 -9.98 5.45
CA VAL A 31 -4.83 -10.18 4.42
C VAL A 31 -5.48 -11.55 4.61
N THR A 32 -6.47 -11.88 3.77
CA THR A 32 -7.26 -13.11 3.90
C THR A 32 -6.40 -14.38 3.89
N SER A 33 -5.29 -14.37 3.17
CA SER A 33 -4.34 -15.49 3.12
C SER A 33 -3.46 -15.60 4.38
N GLU A 34 -3.65 -14.71 5.35
CA GLU A 34 -2.85 -14.58 6.57
C GLU A 34 -1.45 -14.01 6.33
N GLU A 35 -1.11 -13.64 5.10
CA GLU A 35 0.13 -12.92 4.83
C GLU A 35 0.07 -11.54 5.47
N GLU A 36 1.17 -11.13 6.12
CA GLU A 36 1.25 -9.86 6.82
C GLU A 36 2.07 -8.85 6.02
N PHE A 37 1.66 -7.57 6.12
CA PHE A 37 2.34 -6.45 5.45
C PHE A 37 2.57 -5.33 6.45
N ASP A 38 3.71 -4.66 6.32
CA ASP A 38 3.98 -3.42 7.03
C ASP A 38 3.39 -2.26 6.25
N LEU A 39 2.76 -1.35 6.98
CA LEU A 39 2.23 -0.10 6.45
C LEU A 39 2.86 1.05 7.20
N TYR A 40 3.45 1.98 6.47
CA TYR A 40 4.10 3.16 7.02
C TYR A 40 3.26 4.38 6.72
N VAL A 41 3.20 5.31 7.68
CA VAL A 41 2.63 6.64 7.48
C VAL A 41 3.73 7.64 7.77
N VAL A 42 4.01 8.51 6.81
CA VAL A 42 5.05 9.53 6.90
C VAL A 42 4.40 10.91 6.81
N LEU A 43 4.63 11.73 7.82
CA LEU A 43 4.22 13.14 7.79
C LEU A 43 5.38 13.93 7.19
N ALA A 44 5.17 14.50 6.01
CA ALA A 44 6.16 15.32 5.33
C ALA A 44 5.46 16.55 4.75
N GLU A 45 5.92 17.72 5.15
CA GLU A 45 5.30 19.00 4.77
C GLU A 45 3.83 19.00 5.19
N ASP A 46 2.90 19.18 4.26
CA ASP A 46 1.47 19.24 4.52
C ASP A 46 0.75 17.97 4.07
N TRP A 47 1.46 16.85 4.00
CA TRP A 47 0.92 15.58 3.52
C TRP A 47 1.19 14.43 4.47
N LEU A 48 0.22 13.51 4.53
CA LEU A 48 0.46 12.17 5.06
C LEU A 48 0.66 11.23 3.88
N HIS A 49 1.81 10.56 3.86
CA HIS A 49 2.13 9.55 2.85
C HIS A 49 1.97 8.17 3.46
N PHE A 50 1.19 7.32 2.82
CA PHE A 50 0.95 5.95 3.26
C PHE A 50 1.67 5.01 2.30
N ALA A 51 2.34 3.99 2.83
CA ALA A 51 3.03 3.02 2.01
C ALA A 51 2.93 1.61 2.60
N VAL A 52 2.35 0.69 1.84
CA VAL A 52 2.53 -0.74 2.07
C VAL A 52 3.84 -1.08 1.36
N SER A 53 4.90 -1.31 2.12
CA SER A 53 6.25 -1.41 1.58
C SER A 53 7.08 -2.46 2.31
N PRO A 54 7.52 -3.51 1.62
CA PRO A 54 7.13 -3.86 0.27
C PRO A 54 5.77 -4.55 0.23
N LEU A 55 5.03 -4.36 -0.84
CA LEU A 55 3.85 -5.20 -1.10
C LEU A 55 4.28 -6.53 -1.72
N LEU A 56 5.23 -6.49 -2.64
CA LEU A 56 5.74 -7.67 -3.33
C LEU A 56 7.22 -7.50 -3.63
N VAL A 57 8.03 -8.42 -3.08
CA VAL A 57 9.46 -8.48 -3.36
C VAL A 57 9.65 -9.30 -4.65
N THR A 58 10.37 -8.75 -5.62
CA THR A 58 10.43 -9.30 -6.98
C THR A 58 11.74 -10.03 -7.29
N ARG A 59 12.74 -9.90 -6.45
CA ARG A 59 14.11 -10.36 -6.71
C ARG A 59 14.21 -11.83 -7.15
N ASP A 60 13.43 -12.70 -6.52
CA ASP A 60 13.51 -14.15 -6.75
C ASP A 60 12.36 -14.67 -7.63
N LEU A 61 11.62 -13.79 -8.28
CA LEU A 61 10.50 -14.18 -9.13
C LEU A 61 10.96 -14.41 -10.57
N ALA A 62 10.31 -15.36 -11.26
CA ALA A 62 10.75 -15.80 -12.57
C ALA A 62 10.48 -14.79 -13.70
N ALA A 63 9.43 -13.97 -13.57
CA ALA A 63 9.01 -13.05 -14.63
C ALA A 63 8.62 -11.67 -14.09
N PRO A 64 9.52 -10.98 -13.34
CA PRO A 64 9.17 -9.69 -12.75
C PRO A 64 8.95 -8.61 -13.80
N ALA A 65 9.50 -8.76 -15.01
CA ALA A 65 9.34 -7.78 -16.09
C ALA A 65 7.90 -7.63 -16.57
N ARG A 66 7.00 -8.54 -16.20
CA ARG A 66 5.56 -8.43 -16.51
C ARG A 66 4.84 -7.41 -15.64
N LEU A 67 5.43 -7.05 -14.49
CA LEU A 67 4.75 -6.23 -13.50
C LEU A 67 4.54 -4.76 -13.92
N PRO A 68 5.54 -4.04 -14.48
CA PRO A 68 5.33 -2.60 -14.73
C PRO A 68 4.10 -2.28 -15.57
N LEU A 69 3.87 -3.02 -16.65
CA LEU A 69 2.70 -2.79 -17.49
C LEU A 69 1.40 -3.15 -16.76
N ALA A 70 1.39 -4.26 -16.03
CA ALA A 70 0.22 -4.65 -15.24
C ALA A 70 -0.13 -3.61 -14.19
N LEU A 71 0.89 -3.09 -13.48
CA LEU A 71 0.68 -2.07 -12.46
C LEU A 71 0.13 -0.77 -13.05
N LEU A 72 0.62 -0.36 -14.21
CA LEU A 72 0.11 0.84 -14.88
C LEU A 72 -1.36 0.66 -15.29
N LYS A 73 -1.73 -0.52 -15.76
CA LYS A 73 -3.12 -0.81 -16.10
C LYS A 73 -4.02 -0.81 -14.88
N LEU A 74 -3.57 -1.43 -13.79
CA LEU A 74 -4.33 -1.46 -12.54
C LEU A 74 -4.49 -0.06 -11.94
N ASN A 75 -3.46 0.78 -12.03
CA ASN A 75 -3.50 2.13 -11.48
C ASN A 75 -4.64 2.98 -12.06
N GLN A 76 -5.11 2.67 -13.26
CA GLN A 76 -6.27 3.37 -13.83
C GLN A 76 -7.55 3.13 -13.04
N GLU A 77 -7.62 2.00 -12.33
CA GLU A 77 -8.83 1.56 -11.65
C GLU A 77 -8.78 1.78 -10.14
N LEU A 78 -7.60 2.01 -9.59
CA LEU A 78 -7.46 2.24 -8.15
C LEU A 78 -7.93 3.64 -7.78
N ARG A 79 -8.56 3.74 -6.60
CA ARG A 79 -8.99 5.02 -6.04
C ARG A 79 -8.11 5.36 -4.85
N MET A 80 -7.64 6.59 -4.78
CA MET A 80 -6.84 7.15 -3.68
C MET A 80 -5.49 6.44 -3.48
N ALA A 81 -5.21 5.41 -4.23
CA ALA A 81 -3.99 4.62 -4.08
C ALA A 81 -3.38 4.34 -5.44
N ARG A 82 -2.12 3.99 -5.43
CA ARG A 82 -1.39 3.63 -6.65
C ARG A 82 -0.27 2.66 -6.32
N PHE A 83 0.07 1.85 -7.31
CA PHE A 83 1.27 1.04 -7.24
C PHE A 83 2.48 1.84 -7.71
N ALA A 84 3.63 1.52 -7.16
CA ALA A 84 4.91 2.08 -7.58
C ALA A 84 6.00 1.02 -7.43
N LEU A 85 7.08 1.20 -8.16
CA LEU A 85 8.28 0.39 -8.01
C LEU A 85 9.33 1.23 -7.29
N ASP A 86 9.99 0.62 -6.31
CA ASP A 86 11.12 1.28 -5.65
C ASP A 86 12.41 1.06 -6.44
N ALA A 87 13.53 1.54 -5.89
CA ALA A 87 14.83 1.45 -6.55
C ALA A 87 15.29 0.01 -6.79
N ASP A 88 14.80 -0.93 -5.98
CA ASP A 88 15.14 -2.35 -6.10
C ASP A 88 14.17 -3.10 -7.04
N GLY A 89 13.17 -2.41 -7.57
CA GLY A 89 12.16 -3.02 -8.42
C GLY A 89 11.05 -3.72 -7.66
N ASP A 90 11.00 -3.57 -6.34
CA ASP A 90 9.92 -4.13 -5.53
C ASP A 90 8.67 -3.29 -5.66
N VAL A 91 7.51 -3.93 -5.55
CA VAL A 91 6.22 -3.27 -5.67
C VAL A 91 5.80 -2.71 -4.32
N ASN A 92 5.43 -1.43 -4.31
CA ASN A 92 4.82 -0.76 -3.17
C ASN A 92 3.42 -0.31 -3.53
N LEU A 93 2.56 -0.21 -2.52
CA LEU A 93 1.21 0.35 -2.68
C LEU A 93 1.16 1.62 -1.84
N LEU A 94 0.89 2.74 -2.50
CA LEU A 94 1.02 4.08 -1.92
C LEU A 94 -0.31 4.81 -1.93
N ALA A 95 -0.48 5.73 -0.98
CA ALA A 95 -1.58 6.69 -0.97
C ALA A 95 -1.11 7.96 -0.29
N ASP A 96 -1.75 9.08 -0.61
CA ASP A 96 -1.47 10.37 0.01
C ASP A 96 -2.77 10.99 0.52
N LEU A 97 -2.68 11.70 1.63
CA LEU A 97 -3.80 12.43 2.21
C LEU A 97 -3.31 13.81 2.61
N PRO A 98 -3.95 14.89 2.12
CA PRO A 98 -3.58 16.22 2.59
C PRO A 98 -3.78 16.31 4.10
N LEU A 99 -2.84 16.94 4.80
CA LEU A 99 -2.94 17.10 6.24
C LEU A 99 -4.23 17.82 6.64
N SER A 100 -4.69 18.76 5.83
CA SER A 100 -5.94 19.47 6.06
C SER A 100 -7.20 18.58 6.01
N SER A 101 -7.09 17.38 5.45
CA SER A 101 -8.17 16.39 5.38
C SER A 101 -7.94 15.20 6.30
N ALA A 102 -6.93 15.28 7.18
CA ALA A 102 -6.53 14.15 8.02
C ALA A 102 -7.38 14.08 9.29
N ASP A 103 -8.59 13.63 9.15
CA ASP A 103 -9.48 13.27 10.27
C ASP A 103 -9.64 11.75 10.34
N ALA A 104 -10.33 11.28 11.40
CA ALA A 104 -10.50 9.85 11.62
C ALA A 104 -11.18 9.15 10.44
N VAL A 105 -12.17 9.79 9.82
CA VAL A 105 -12.94 9.17 8.72
C VAL A 105 -12.07 9.04 7.47
N HIS A 106 -11.43 10.12 7.06
CA HIS A 106 -10.59 10.09 5.84
C HIS A 106 -9.37 9.21 6.02
N PHE A 107 -8.73 9.27 7.19
CA PHE A 107 -7.61 8.39 7.53
C PHE A 107 -8.02 6.93 7.44
N GLY A 108 -9.18 6.58 8.01
CA GLY A 108 -9.73 5.23 7.97
C GLY A 108 -10.04 4.76 6.55
N GLN A 109 -10.56 5.66 5.70
CA GLN A 109 -10.83 5.31 4.30
C GLN A 109 -9.56 4.92 3.55
N VAL A 110 -8.46 5.64 3.79
CA VAL A 110 -7.17 5.32 3.16
C VAL A 110 -6.69 3.94 3.64
N LEU A 111 -6.74 3.69 4.96
CA LEU A 111 -6.32 2.39 5.51
C LEU A 111 -7.16 1.26 4.91
N ASP A 112 -8.48 1.42 4.85
CA ASP A 112 -9.38 0.38 4.34
C ASP A 112 -9.11 0.08 2.87
N LEU A 113 -8.86 1.11 2.06
CA LEU A 113 -8.55 0.92 0.64
C LEU A 113 -7.20 0.22 0.44
N LEU A 114 -6.18 0.58 1.21
CA LEU A 114 -4.87 -0.07 1.10
C LEU A 114 -4.98 -1.56 1.46
N VAL A 115 -5.69 -1.88 2.53
CA VAL A 115 -5.91 -3.29 2.93
C VAL A 115 -6.68 -4.03 1.85
N PHE A 116 -7.76 -3.42 1.34
CA PHE A 116 -8.59 -4.04 0.31
C PHE A 116 -7.78 -4.34 -0.96
N TYR A 117 -7.00 -3.37 -1.45
CA TYR A 117 -6.21 -3.58 -2.66
C TYR A 117 -5.09 -4.60 -2.44
N ALA A 118 -4.43 -4.55 -1.29
CA ALA A 118 -3.39 -5.54 -0.96
C ALA A 118 -3.98 -6.95 -0.95
N ASP A 119 -5.11 -7.14 -0.25
CA ASP A 119 -5.78 -8.43 -0.14
C ASP A 119 -6.22 -8.96 -1.51
N ARG A 120 -6.79 -8.07 -2.34
CA ARG A 120 -7.36 -8.47 -3.62
C ARG A 120 -6.30 -8.75 -4.69
N LEU A 121 -5.19 -7.99 -4.68
CA LEU A 121 -4.32 -7.93 -5.85
C LEU A 121 -2.95 -8.58 -5.67
N VAL A 122 -2.45 -8.73 -4.44
CA VAL A 122 -1.08 -9.22 -4.24
C VAL A 122 -0.87 -10.62 -4.80
N ALA A 123 -1.82 -11.53 -4.59
CA ALA A 123 -1.70 -12.91 -5.09
C ALA A 123 -1.67 -12.96 -6.61
N GLU A 124 -2.51 -12.15 -7.27
CA GLU A 124 -2.54 -12.06 -8.74
C GLU A 124 -1.22 -11.52 -9.29
N LEU A 125 -0.71 -10.44 -8.68
CA LEU A 125 0.57 -9.85 -9.10
C LEU A 125 1.73 -10.82 -8.91
N ARG A 126 1.76 -11.52 -7.79
CA ARG A 126 2.79 -12.52 -7.52
C ARG A 126 2.74 -13.64 -8.56
N ARG A 127 1.56 -14.10 -8.88
CA ARG A 127 1.39 -15.16 -9.86
C ARG A 127 1.80 -14.73 -11.25
N MET A 128 1.45 -13.50 -11.66
CA MET A 128 1.89 -12.95 -12.95
C MET A 128 3.41 -12.87 -13.03
N ALA A 129 4.07 -12.52 -11.95
CA ALA A 129 5.53 -12.36 -11.90
C ALA A 129 6.25 -13.69 -11.72
N THR A 130 5.54 -14.76 -11.37
CA THR A 130 6.12 -16.08 -11.11
C THR A 130 5.88 -17.03 -12.27
N ASP A 131 4.68 -17.02 -12.84
CA ASP A 131 4.27 -17.92 -13.92
C ASP A 131 4.09 -17.15 -15.23
N PRO A 132 5.03 -17.26 -16.19
CA PRO A 132 4.94 -16.51 -17.45
C PRO A 132 3.70 -16.84 -18.28
N ASN A 133 3.07 -17.99 -18.03
CA ASN A 133 1.89 -18.44 -18.77
C ASN A 133 0.58 -18.05 -18.11
N PHE A 134 0.64 -17.43 -16.92
CA PHE A 134 -0.55 -17.02 -16.21
C PHE A 134 -1.11 -15.72 -16.78
N HIS A 135 -2.41 -15.69 -17.03
CA HIS A 135 -3.14 -14.51 -17.46
C HIS A 135 -4.15 -14.15 -16.38
N SER A 136 -4.03 -12.95 -15.83
CA SER A 136 -4.91 -12.49 -14.76
C SER A 136 -6.24 -11.99 -15.32
N ALA A 137 -7.35 -12.41 -14.72
CA ALA A 137 -8.67 -11.85 -15.03
C ALA A 137 -8.83 -10.42 -14.52
N LEU A 138 -7.96 -9.98 -13.62
CA LEU A 138 -8.02 -8.64 -13.04
C LEU A 138 -7.23 -7.61 -13.86
N VAL A 139 -6.37 -8.05 -14.76
CA VAL A 139 -5.56 -7.18 -15.60
C VAL A 139 -5.87 -7.50 -17.05
N ALA A 140 -6.50 -6.55 -17.76
CA ALA A 140 -6.82 -6.72 -19.17
C ALA A 140 -5.53 -6.73 -20.01
N ASP A 141 -5.51 -7.59 -21.01
CA ASP A 141 -4.40 -7.65 -21.98
C ASP A 141 -4.42 -6.44 -22.92
#